data_62b18f7b6cb314deb3f63e9f6142364c
#
_entry.id   62b18f7b6cb314deb3f63e9f6142364c
#
_cell.length_a   1.000
_cell.length_b   1.000
_cell.length_c   1.000
_cell.angle_alpha   90.00
_cell.angle_beta   90.00
_cell.angle_gamma   90.00
#
_symmetry.space_group_name_H-M   'P 1'
#
loop_
_entity.id
_entity.type
_entity.pdbx_description
1 polymer ?
#
loop_
_entity_poly.entity_id
_entity_poly.type
_entity_poly.pdbx_seq_one_letter_code
_entity_poly.pdbx_strand_id
1 'polypeptide(L)'
;MRVIEAALPLPLVRRSRDAIVRIGSERLRQSYFTTFWLPRGAVPAHAVEEAVLALWRLAGARRCDGAEWWLGRAYTTDIPVEFHFDQDVRGRRRRHPRLSSVFFFNSVRGGQLAVTDQVPAGRAAMRLETVAPRRNRYAIFAGNLLHGVLDARGLTPGKRVQGPRGRLRLTLVVNYWDRRPTGVPTWSESGVYRGLGGRRRSRLR
;
A
#
# COMPACT_ATOMS: atom_id res chain seq x y z
N MET A 1 -15.03 -3.69 6.85
CA MET A 1 -14.01 -3.78 5.76
C MET A 1 -14.58 -4.54 4.57
N ARG A 2 -14.13 -4.29 3.32
CA ARG A 2 -14.51 -5.03 2.11
C ARG A 2 -13.28 -5.73 1.53
N VAL A 3 -13.42 -7.00 1.16
CA VAL A 3 -12.34 -7.81 0.57
C VAL A 3 -12.78 -8.30 -0.81
N ILE A 4 -11.89 -8.18 -1.80
CA ILE A 4 -12.11 -8.62 -3.18
C ILE A 4 -11.03 -9.63 -3.53
N GLU A 5 -11.44 -10.83 -3.93
CA GLU A 5 -10.55 -11.86 -4.47
C GLU A 5 -10.37 -11.65 -5.97
N ALA A 6 -9.22 -12.09 -6.50
CA ALA A 6 -8.90 -11.96 -7.92
C ALA A 6 -9.12 -10.53 -8.48
N ALA A 7 -8.72 -9.52 -7.68
CA ALA A 7 -9.07 -8.11 -7.91
C ALA A 7 -8.54 -7.54 -9.23
N LEU A 8 -7.38 -7.99 -9.69
CA LEU A 8 -6.75 -7.51 -10.92
C LEU A 8 -6.59 -8.63 -11.97
N PRO A 9 -6.60 -8.29 -13.28
CA PRO A 9 -6.20 -9.24 -14.31
C PRO A 9 -4.80 -9.80 -14.06
N LEU A 10 -4.63 -11.11 -14.17
CA LEU A 10 -3.33 -11.77 -13.91
C LEU A 10 -2.16 -11.20 -14.71
N PRO A 11 -2.32 -10.82 -16.01
CA PRO A 11 -1.24 -10.16 -16.75
C PRO A 11 -0.77 -8.86 -16.09
N LEU A 12 -1.70 -8.03 -15.57
CA LEU A 12 -1.34 -6.80 -14.86
C LEU A 12 -0.62 -7.08 -13.54
N VAL A 13 -1.09 -8.07 -12.77
CA VAL A 13 -0.40 -8.51 -11.54
C VAL A 13 1.03 -8.94 -11.84
N ARG A 14 1.26 -9.72 -12.92
CA ARG A 14 2.60 -10.16 -13.34
C ARG A 14 3.48 -8.97 -13.73
N ARG A 15 3.03 -8.10 -14.64
CA ARG A 15 3.79 -6.91 -15.08
C ARG A 15 4.16 -6.00 -13.91
N SER A 16 3.22 -5.75 -12.98
CA SER A 16 3.47 -4.94 -11.79
C SER A 16 4.52 -5.58 -10.89
N ARG A 17 4.39 -6.88 -10.61
CA ARG A 17 5.37 -7.63 -9.80
C ARG A 17 6.76 -7.61 -10.42
N ASP A 18 6.86 -7.85 -11.73
CA ASP A 18 8.15 -7.83 -12.46
C ASP A 18 8.78 -6.44 -12.43
N ALA A 19 7.96 -5.37 -12.54
CA ALA A 19 8.43 -4.01 -12.37
C ALA A 19 8.99 -3.76 -10.96
N ILE A 20 8.31 -4.24 -9.93
CA ILE A 20 8.76 -4.13 -8.53
C ILE A 20 10.07 -4.91 -8.30
N VAL A 21 10.18 -6.12 -8.84
CA VAL A 21 11.40 -6.93 -8.72
C VAL A 21 12.61 -6.22 -9.35
N ARG A 22 12.41 -5.50 -10.46
CA ARG A 22 13.48 -4.71 -11.10
C ARG A 22 14.02 -3.56 -10.26
N ILE A 23 13.25 -3.04 -9.32
CA ILE A 23 13.74 -2.00 -8.37
C ILE A 23 14.89 -2.56 -7.52
N GLY A 24 14.86 -3.84 -7.21
CA GLY A 24 15.81 -4.52 -6.34
C GLY A 24 15.44 -4.42 -4.85
N SER A 25 15.81 -5.45 -4.13
CA SER A 25 15.40 -5.60 -2.71
C SER A 25 15.99 -4.54 -1.81
N GLU A 26 17.21 -4.09 -2.08
CA GLU A 26 17.90 -3.08 -1.28
C GLU A 26 17.22 -1.71 -1.38
N ARG A 27 16.91 -1.26 -2.60
CA ARG A 27 16.22 0.02 -2.82
C ARG A 27 14.81 0.03 -2.22
N LEU A 28 14.08 -1.09 -2.34
CA LEU A 28 12.77 -1.23 -1.70
C LEU A 28 12.85 -1.16 -0.17
N ARG A 29 13.93 -1.67 0.43
CA ARG A 29 14.18 -1.60 1.86
C ARG A 29 14.50 -0.19 2.32
N GLN A 30 15.39 0.51 1.60
CA GLN A 30 15.83 1.88 1.93
C GLN A 30 14.71 2.92 1.78
N SER A 31 13.74 2.67 0.89
CA SER A 31 12.66 3.60 0.58
C SER A 31 11.28 3.10 1.02
N TYR A 32 11.23 2.34 2.11
CA TYR A 32 10.02 1.66 2.59
C TYR A 32 8.81 2.58 2.78
N PHE A 33 9.04 3.82 3.21
CA PHE A 33 8.00 4.83 3.45
C PHE A 33 7.86 5.86 2.32
N THR A 34 8.48 5.61 1.17
CA THR A 34 8.31 6.54 0.05
C THR A 34 6.94 6.38 -0.57
N THR A 35 6.14 7.44 -0.51
CA THR A 35 4.80 7.49 -1.08
C THR A 35 4.78 8.37 -2.32
N PHE A 36 3.82 8.11 -3.22
CA PHE A 36 3.67 8.82 -4.49
C PHE A 36 2.23 9.23 -4.71
N TRP A 37 2.04 10.39 -5.30
CA TRP A 37 0.72 10.89 -5.70
C TRP A 37 0.39 10.53 -7.13
N LEU A 38 -0.78 9.95 -7.36
CA LEU A 38 -1.37 9.76 -8.69
C LEU A 38 -2.67 10.56 -8.76
N PRO A 39 -2.70 11.69 -9.50
CA PRO A 39 -3.89 12.51 -9.61
C PRO A 39 -4.99 11.82 -10.41
N ARG A 40 -6.23 12.20 -10.20
CA ARG A 40 -7.37 11.75 -11.00
C ARG A 40 -7.16 12.13 -12.46
N GLY A 41 -7.43 11.18 -13.36
CA GLY A 41 -7.27 11.40 -14.80
C GLY A 41 -5.82 11.28 -15.30
N ALA A 42 -4.86 11.00 -14.43
CA ALA A 42 -3.48 10.79 -14.86
C ALA A 42 -3.35 9.57 -15.79
N VAL A 43 -2.47 9.70 -16.77
CA VAL A 43 -2.02 8.56 -17.57
C VAL A 43 -0.96 7.79 -16.80
N PRO A 44 -1.11 6.48 -16.57
CA PRO A 44 -0.16 5.71 -15.79
C PRO A 44 1.19 5.61 -16.50
N ALA A 45 2.27 5.89 -15.79
CA ALA A 45 3.62 5.84 -16.35
C ALA A 45 4.19 4.41 -16.41
N HIS A 46 3.64 3.49 -15.63
CA HIS A 46 4.11 2.11 -15.52
C HIS A 46 3.02 1.17 -14.94
N ALA A 47 3.28 -0.14 -15.01
CA ALA A 47 2.31 -1.17 -14.62
C ALA A 47 1.79 -1.06 -13.17
N VAL A 48 2.58 -0.51 -12.24
CA VAL A 48 2.11 -0.30 -10.85
C VAL A 48 1.06 0.81 -10.80
N GLU A 49 1.24 1.93 -11.53
CA GLU A 49 0.20 2.96 -11.61
C GLU A 49 -1.04 2.49 -12.39
N GLU A 50 -0.88 1.63 -13.41
CA GLU A 50 -2.03 0.95 -14.04
C GLU A 50 -2.82 0.13 -12.99
N ALA A 51 -2.09 -0.58 -12.10
CA ALA A 51 -2.72 -1.34 -11.02
C ALA A 51 -3.43 -0.40 -10.02
N VAL A 52 -2.82 0.74 -9.63
CA VAL A 52 -3.46 1.76 -8.78
C VAL A 52 -4.77 2.23 -9.40
N LEU A 53 -4.80 2.57 -10.69
CA LEU A 53 -6.02 3.02 -11.37
C LEU A 53 -7.10 1.94 -11.43
N ALA A 54 -6.71 0.68 -11.65
CA ALA A 54 -7.65 -0.44 -11.66
C ALA A 54 -8.24 -0.68 -10.25
N LEU A 55 -7.42 -0.64 -9.20
CA LEU A 55 -7.85 -0.73 -7.81
C LEU A 55 -8.74 0.45 -7.40
N TRP A 56 -8.46 1.66 -7.90
CA TRP A 56 -9.29 2.83 -7.65
C TRP A 56 -10.73 2.64 -8.14
N ARG A 57 -10.90 2.09 -9.35
CA ARG A 57 -12.23 1.77 -9.89
C ARG A 57 -12.97 0.77 -9.00
N LEU A 58 -12.28 -0.27 -8.54
CA LEU A 58 -12.83 -1.28 -7.62
C LEU A 58 -13.15 -0.70 -6.24
N ALA A 59 -12.35 0.24 -5.74
CA ALA A 59 -12.60 0.91 -4.47
C ALA A 59 -13.89 1.77 -4.52
N GLY A 60 -14.27 2.25 -5.69
CA GLY A 60 -15.42 3.14 -5.85
C GLY A 60 -15.16 4.56 -5.37
N ALA A 61 -13.89 4.97 -5.24
CA ALA A 61 -13.48 6.28 -4.72
C ALA A 61 -13.63 7.41 -5.77
N ARG A 62 -14.75 7.46 -6.49
CA ARG A 62 -14.98 8.35 -7.66
C ARG A 62 -14.86 9.84 -7.35
N ARG A 63 -15.10 10.25 -6.09
CA ARG A 63 -15.06 11.65 -5.65
C ARG A 63 -13.69 12.11 -5.15
N CYS A 64 -12.72 11.20 -5.04
CA CYS A 64 -11.37 11.55 -4.62
C CYS A 64 -10.58 12.25 -5.73
N ASP A 65 -9.70 13.18 -5.37
CA ASP A 65 -8.87 13.94 -6.32
C ASP A 65 -7.65 13.15 -6.75
N GLY A 66 -7.25 12.14 -5.98
CA GLY A 66 -6.13 11.31 -6.32
C GLY A 66 -5.92 10.16 -5.35
N ALA A 67 -4.92 9.38 -5.68
CA ALA A 67 -4.45 8.25 -4.89
C ALA A 67 -3.00 8.48 -4.45
N GLU A 68 -2.76 8.38 -3.16
CA GLU A 68 -1.42 8.19 -2.63
C GLU A 68 -1.11 6.70 -2.61
N TRP A 69 0.04 6.30 -3.12
CA TRP A 69 0.38 4.89 -3.18
C TRP A 69 1.84 4.63 -2.81
N TRP A 70 2.11 3.45 -2.27
CA TRP A 70 3.47 2.97 -1.98
C TRP A 70 3.56 1.46 -1.99
N LEU A 71 4.79 0.96 -2.01
CA LEU A 71 5.10 -0.46 -1.99
C LEU A 71 5.50 -0.88 -0.57
N GLY A 72 4.73 -1.78 0.02
CA GLY A 72 5.07 -2.42 1.28
C GLY A 72 5.86 -3.72 1.05
N ARG A 73 7.07 -3.79 1.62
CA ARG A 73 7.93 -4.97 1.58
C ARG A 73 8.49 -5.27 2.96
N ALA A 74 7.98 -6.32 3.59
CA ALA A 74 8.44 -6.72 4.92
C ALA A 74 8.47 -8.22 5.06
N TYR A 75 9.39 -8.73 5.88
CA TYR A 75 9.31 -10.11 6.35
C TYR A 75 8.28 -10.21 7.47
N THR A 76 7.49 -11.30 7.51
CA THR A 76 6.44 -11.48 8.51
C THR A 76 6.98 -11.59 9.95
N THR A 77 8.27 -11.85 10.10
CA THR A 77 8.98 -11.83 11.39
C THR A 77 9.57 -10.47 11.75
N ASP A 78 9.49 -9.49 10.85
CA ASP A 78 10.12 -8.17 10.99
C ASP A 78 9.23 -7.13 10.32
N ILE A 79 8.09 -6.85 10.95
CA ILE A 79 7.11 -5.86 10.47
C ILE A 79 7.48 -4.50 11.09
N PRO A 80 7.84 -3.50 10.26
CA PRO A 80 8.32 -2.22 10.74
C PRO A 80 7.21 -1.22 11.08
N VAL A 81 5.94 -1.60 10.88
CA VAL A 81 4.80 -0.68 11.02
C VAL A 81 3.89 -1.15 12.14
N GLU A 82 3.73 -0.30 13.14
CA GLU A 82 2.77 -0.46 14.23
C GLU A 82 1.35 -0.04 13.81
N PHE A 83 0.40 -0.18 14.73
CA PHE A 83 -0.95 0.33 14.51
C PHE A 83 -0.94 1.86 14.48
N HIS A 84 -1.55 2.44 13.45
CA HIS A 84 -1.57 3.88 13.19
C HIS A 84 -2.84 4.31 12.46
N PHE A 85 -3.01 5.62 12.36
CA PHE A 85 -3.97 6.26 11.47
C PHE A 85 -3.21 6.83 10.27
N ASP A 86 -3.67 6.56 9.06
CA ASP A 86 -3.22 7.31 7.89
C ASP A 86 -3.66 8.76 8.03
N GLN A 87 -2.73 9.69 7.94
CA GLN A 87 -3.05 11.11 8.13
C GLN A 87 -2.07 12.05 7.41
N ASP A 88 -2.62 13.15 6.90
CA ASP A 88 -1.88 14.32 6.46
C ASP A 88 -1.99 15.40 7.54
N VAL A 89 -0.85 15.84 8.08
CA VAL A 89 -0.78 16.82 9.15
C VAL A 89 -0.28 18.15 8.61
N ARG A 90 -1.13 19.18 8.65
CA ARG A 90 -0.76 20.55 8.29
C ARG A 90 -1.06 21.49 9.45
N GLY A 91 -0.04 21.87 10.19
CA GLY A 91 -0.17 22.62 11.43
C GLY A 91 -1.01 21.83 12.45
N ARG A 92 -2.11 22.42 12.95
CA ARG A 92 -3.04 21.75 13.87
C ARG A 92 -4.12 20.90 13.17
N ARG A 93 -4.22 20.97 11.83
CA ARG A 93 -5.24 20.24 11.07
C ARG A 93 -4.73 18.86 10.70
N ARG A 94 -5.51 17.84 11.02
CA ARG A 94 -5.30 16.46 10.61
C ARG A 94 -6.38 16.08 9.62
N ARG A 95 -5.99 15.44 8.51
CA ARG A 95 -6.91 14.90 7.51
C ARG A 95 -6.58 13.45 7.28
N HIS A 96 -7.59 12.66 7.03
CA HIS A 96 -7.48 11.25 6.73
C HIS A 96 -7.91 11.00 5.29
N PRO A 97 -7.42 9.94 4.64
CA PRO A 97 -7.95 9.52 3.36
C PRO A 97 -9.43 9.14 3.50
N ARG A 98 -10.19 9.23 2.45
CA ARG A 98 -11.57 8.70 2.45
C ARG A 98 -11.58 7.20 2.59
N LEU A 99 -10.70 6.53 1.87
CA LEU A 99 -10.51 5.09 1.92
C LEU A 99 -9.02 4.78 1.97
N SER A 100 -8.64 3.81 2.80
CA SER A 100 -7.35 3.14 2.76
C SER A 100 -7.52 1.74 2.21
N SER A 101 -6.48 1.23 1.56
CA SER A 101 -6.56 -0.10 0.96
C SER A 101 -5.21 -0.78 0.82
N VAL A 102 -5.23 -2.11 0.80
CA VAL A 102 -4.04 -2.94 0.63
C VAL A 102 -4.29 -4.02 -0.40
N PHE A 103 -3.48 -4.05 -1.44
CA PHE A 103 -3.43 -5.13 -2.43
C PHE A 103 -2.24 -6.04 -2.16
N PHE A 104 -2.46 -7.37 -2.18
CA PHE A 104 -1.43 -8.36 -1.91
C PHE A 104 -0.92 -8.98 -3.21
N PHE A 105 0.39 -8.84 -3.48
CA PHE A 105 1.01 -9.47 -4.65
C PHE A 105 1.34 -10.95 -4.46
N ASN A 106 1.37 -11.42 -3.22
CA ASN A 106 1.69 -12.81 -2.91
C ASN A 106 0.92 -13.33 -1.69
N SER A 107 0.92 -14.65 -1.54
CA SER A 107 0.35 -15.34 -0.40
C SER A 107 1.46 -15.68 0.58
N VAL A 108 1.27 -15.33 1.86
CA VAL A 108 2.20 -15.70 2.94
C VAL A 108 1.43 -15.99 4.22
N ARG A 109 2.00 -16.82 5.07
CA ARG A 109 1.49 -17.04 6.43
C ARG A 109 2.00 -15.93 7.35
N GLY A 110 1.12 -15.34 8.16
CA GLY A 110 1.41 -14.15 8.97
C GLY A 110 1.36 -12.85 8.16
N GLY A 111 1.65 -11.72 8.78
CA GLY A 111 1.59 -10.42 8.12
C GLY A 111 0.17 -9.99 7.73
N GLN A 112 -0.83 -10.37 8.51
CA GLN A 112 -2.23 -10.04 8.28
C GLN A 112 -2.44 -8.53 8.40
N LEU A 113 -3.20 -7.94 7.48
CA LEU A 113 -3.76 -6.61 7.70
C LEU A 113 -4.78 -6.72 8.84
N ALA A 114 -4.69 -5.84 9.81
CA ALA A 114 -5.63 -5.73 10.92
C ALA A 114 -6.23 -4.33 10.94
N VAL A 115 -7.55 -4.23 10.97
CA VAL A 115 -8.30 -2.97 10.97
C VAL A 115 -9.27 -3.00 12.14
N THR A 116 -9.25 -1.95 12.95
CA THR A 116 -10.15 -1.80 14.10
C THR A 116 -11.35 -0.90 13.74
N ASP A 117 -12.30 -0.79 14.67
CA ASP A 117 -13.39 0.18 14.60
C ASP A 117 -13.05 1.53 15.27
N GLN A 118 -11.80 1.74 15.70
CA GLN A 118 -11.36 2.95 16.35
C GLN A 118 -11.10 4.06 15.32
N VAL A 119 -11.68 5.25 15.58
CA VAL A 119 -11.41 6.48 14.84
C VAL A 119 -10.58 7.45 15.69
N PRO A 120 -9.92 8.47 15.11
CA PRO A 120 -9.19 9.49 15.85
C PRO A 120 -10.08 10.18 16.87
N ALA A 121 -9.55 10.38 18.09
CA ALA A 121 -10.29 10.93 19.23
C ALA A 121 -11.57 10.17 19.62
N GLY A 122 -11.80 8.99 19.05
CA GLY A 122 -12.90 8.10 19.42
C GLY A 122 -12.56 7.20 20.62
N ARG A 123 -13.53 6.36 20.99
CA ARG A 123 -13.33 5.34 22.02
C ARG A 123 -12.27 4.32 21.59
N ALA A 124 -11.74 3.58 22.57
CA ALA A 124 -10.86 2.44 22.30
C ALA A 124 -11.54 1.39 21.39
N ALA A 125 -10.74 0.67 20.62
CA ALA A 125 -11.24 -0.36 19.70
C ALA A 125 -12.01 -1.44 20.44
N MET A 126 -13.19 -1.80 19.90
CA MET A 126 -14.03 -2.90 20.38
C MET A 126 -14.07 -4.07 19.40
N ARG A 127 -13.69 -3.84 18.14
CA ARG A 127 -13.69 -4.84 17.07
C ARG A 127 -12.38 -4.80 16.31
N LEU A 128 -11.93 -5.97 15.89
CA LEU A 128 -10.77 -6.17 15.03
C LEU A 128 -11.16 -7.10 13.88
N GLU A 129 -10.98 -6.62 12.66
CA GLU A 129 -11.09 -7.44 11.46
C GLU A 129 -9.69 -7.70 10.89
N THR A 130 -9.41 -8.92 10.45
CA THR A 130 -8.11 -9.27 9.86
C THR A 130 -8.25 -9.84 8.46
N VAL A 131 -7.27 -9.54 7.61
CA VAL A 131 -7.16 -10.09 6.26
C VAL A 131 -5.79 -10.69 6.03
N ALA A 132 -5.76 -12.00 5.80
CA ALA A 132 -4.53 -12.72 5.49
C ALA A 132 -4.01 -12.33 4.09
N PRO A 133 -2.68 -12.19 3.93
CA PRO A 133 -2.06 -11.99 2.64
C PRO A 133 -2.34 -13.17 1.70
N ARG A 134 -3.04 -12.90 0.62
CA ARG A 134 -3.33 -13.85 -0.46
C ARG A 134 -3.10 -13.16 -1.80
N ARG A 135 -2.43 -13.85 -2.70
CA ARG A 135 -2.13 -13.28 -4.04
C ARG A 135 -3.40 -12.79 -4.73
N ASN A 136 -3.34 -11.57 -5.24
CA ASN A 136 -4.42 -10.91 -5.96
C ASN A 136 -5.68 -10.65 -5.09
N ARG A 137 -5.50 -10.53 -3.78
CA ARG A 137 -6.52 -10.08 -2.84
C ARG A 137 -6.39 -8.59 -2.60
N TYR A 138 -7.51 -7.90 -2.51
CA TYR A 138 -7.60 -6.47 -2.26
C TYR A 138 -8.53 -6.19 -1.08
N ALA A 139 -8.02 -5.52 -0.05
CA ALA A 139 -8.78 -5.11 1.13
C ALA A 139 -8.96 -3.59 1.13
N ILE A 140 -10.18 -3.12 1.45
CA ILE A 140 -10.58 -1.70 1.43
C ILE A 140 -11.33 -1.40 2.71
N PHE A 141 -11.00 -0.26 3.37
CA PHE A 141 -11.63 0.18 4.60
C PHE A 141 -11.68 1.71 4.68
N ALA A 142 -12.43 2.26 5.63
CA ALA A 142 -12.49 3.71 5.84
C ALA A 142 -11.13 4.23 6.29
N GLY A 143 -10.64 5.29 5.65
CA GLY A 143 -9.26 5.75 5.80
C GLY A 143 -8.93 6.40 7.15
N ASN A 144 -9.94 6.62 8.00
CA ASN A 144 -9.78 7.14 9.35
C ASN A 144 -9.79 6.05 10.44
N LEU A 145 -9.70 4.76 10.06
CA LEU A 145 -9.66 3.67 11.03
C LEU A 145 -8.23 3.35 11.47
N LEU A 146 -8.06 3.06 12.76
CA LEU A 146 -6.82 2.55 13.31
C LEU A 146 -6.54 1.18 12.71
N HIS A 147 -5.39 1.02 12.10
CA HIS A 147 -5.00 -0.22 11.42
C HIS A 147 -3.50 -0.49 11.51
N GLY A 148 -3.12 -1.72 11.20
CA GLY A 148 -1.72 -2.14 11.24
C GLY A 148 -1.53 -3.51 10.59
N VAL A 149 -0.36 -4.07 10.80
CA VAL A 149 -0.01 -5.40 10.31
C VAL A 149 0.40 -6.27 11.49
N LEU A 150 -0.21 -7.44 11.61
CA LEU A 150 0.18 -8.43 12.63
C LEU A 150 1.44 -9.18 12.19
N ASP A 151 2.28 -9.56 13.13
CA ASP A 151 3.50 -10.33 12.88
C ASP A 151 3.20 -11.80 12.52
N ALA A 152 4.25 -12.61 12.40
CA ALA A 152 4.12 -14.05 12.09
C ALA A 152 3.38 -14.85 13.16
N ARG A 153 3.28 -14.33 14.39
CA ARG A 153 2.55 -14.93 15.52
C ARG A 153 1.09 -14.50 15.57
N GLY A 154 0.69 -13.52 14.74
CA GLY A 154 -0.63 -12.91 14.81
C GLY A 154 -0.76 -11.86 15.91
N LEU A 155 0.34 -11.29 16.38
CA LEU A 155 0.40 -10.24 17.40
C LEU A 155 0.78 -8.90 16.79
N THR A 156 0.49 -7.82 17.50
CA THR A 156 0.98 -6.49 17.15
C THR A 156 2.52 -6.48 17.15
N PRO A 157 3.15 -5.88 16.11
CA PRO A 157 4.60 -5.79 16.07
C PRO A 157 5.13 -5.03 17.28
N GLY A 158 6.22 -5.50 17.80
CA GLY A 158 6.94 -4.84 18.89
C GLY A 158 8.43 -5.11 18.71
N LYS A 159 8.88 -6.28 19.15
CA LYS A 159 10.24 -6.74 18.88
C LYS A 159 10.24 -7.72 17.71
N ARG A 160 11.35 -7.73 16.96
CA ARG A 160 11.58 -8.74 15.93
C ARG A 160 11.36 -10.15 16.48
N VAL A 161 10.58 -10.95 15.76
CA VAL A 161 10.36 -12.35 16.12
C VAL A 161 11.67 -13.12 15.94
N GLN A 162 12.16 -13.75 17.01
CA GLN A 162 13.37 -14.58 16.94
C GLN A 162 13.13 -15.84 16.09
N GLY A 163 14.16 -16.27 15.39
CA GLY A 163 14.11 -17.45 14.53
C GLY A 163 14.44 -17.16 13.06
N PRO A 164 14.25 -18.13 12.19
CA PRO A 164 14.50 -17.97 10.75
C PRO A 164 13.62 -16.86 10.17
N ARG A 165 14.14 -16.16 9.16
CA ARG A 165 13.38 -15.10 8.47
C ARG A 165 12.03 -15.64 7.99
N GLY A 166 10.96 -14.95 8.37
CA GLY A 166 9.63 -15.23 7.88
C GLY A 166 9.49 -15.04 6.36
N ARG A 167 8.28 -15.23 5.87
CA ARG A 167 8.01 -15.05 4.44
C ARG A 167 7.97 -13.57 4.07
N LEU A 168 8.47 -13.25 2.89
CA LEU A 168 8.39 -11.90 2.33
C LEU A 168 6.94 -11.57 1.98
N ARG A 169 6.38 -10.54 2.59
CA ARG A 169 5.08 -9.95 2.28
C ARG A 169 5.30 -8.77 1.33
N LEU A 170 4.65 -8.80 0.18
CA LEU A 170 4.72 -7.74 -0.82
C LEU A 170 3.32 -7.18 -1.08
N THR A 171 3.16 -5.87 -0.90
CA THR A 171 1.87 -5.18 -1.05
C THR A 171 2.00 -3.90 -1.85
N LEU A 172 0.89 -3.48 -2.45
CA LEU A 172 0.65 -2.14 -2.92
C LEU A 172 -0.41 -1.53 -2.00
N VAL A 173 -0.05 -0.49 -1.28
CA VAL A 173 -0.96 0.27 -0.43
C VAL A 173 -1.44 1.48 -1.23
N VAL A 174 -2.76 1.76 -1.15
CA VAL A 174 -3.36 2.86 -1.89
C VAL A 174 -4.38 3.57 -0.99
N ASN A 175 -4.14 4.84 -0.75
CA ASN A 175 -5.01 5.74 -0.01
C ASN A 175 -5.69 6.71 -0.97
N TYR A 176 -7.00 6.87 -0.87
CA TYR A 176 -7.79 7.74 -1.74
C TYR A 176 -8.15 9.03 -1.00
N TRP A 177 -7.73 10.16 -1.56
CA TRP A 177 -7.82 11.47 -0.92
C TRP A 177 -8.66 12.46 -1.73
N ASP A 178 -9.38 13.34 -1.04
CA ASP A 178 -10.08 14.48 -1.65
C ASP A 178 -9.14 15.61 -2.04
N ARG A 179 -7.88 15.55 -1.63
CA ARG A 179 -6.83 16.52 -1.93
C ARG A 179 -5.47 15.86 -1.74
N ARG A 180 -4.50 16.23 -2.57
CA ARG A 180 -3.11 15.76 -2.45
C ARG A 180 -2.58 16.00 -1.03
N PRO A 181 -2.04 14.98 -0.34
CA PRO A 181 -1.36 15.13 0.94
C PRO A 181 -0.11 15.99 0.82
N THR A 182 0.24 16.66 1.92
CA THR A 182 1.38 17.59 1.96
C THR A 182 2.69 16.85 1.72
N GLY A 183 3.50 17.36 0.80
CA GLY A 183 4.85 16.83 0.54
C GLY A 183 4.90 15.51 -0.23
N VAL A 184 3.79 14.95 -0.67
CA VAL A 184 3.75 13.70 -1.44
C VAL A 184 3.98 13.99 -2.93
N PRO A 185 5.14 13.64 -3.53
CA PRO A 185 5.43 13.88 -4.94
C PRO A 185 4.68 12.88 -5.84
N THR A 186 4.53 13.18 -7.12
CA THR A 186 4.25 12.14 -8.11
C THR A 186 5.49 11.24 -8.29
N TRP A 187 5.30 10.05 -8.86
CA TRP A 187 6.44 9.16 -9.13
C TRP A 187 7.50 9.83 -10.02
N SER A 188 7.08 10.58 -11.04
CA SER A 188 7.98 11.29 -11.95
C SER A 188 8.75 12.43 -11.27
N GLU A 189 8.12 13.16 -10.35
CA GLU A 189 8.77 14.22 -9.56
C GLU A 189 9.79 13.68 -8.56
N SER A 190 9.51 12.51 -7.96
CA SER A 190 10.33 11.96 -6.89
C SER A 190 11.69 11.45 -7.34
N GLY A 191 11.79 10.97 -8.58
CA GLY A 191 12.98 10.29 -9.11
C GLY A 191 13.29 8.93 -8.45
N VAL A 192 12.50 8.51 -7.46
CA VAL A 192 12.64 7.22 -6.77
C VAL A 192 12.00 6.11 -7.59
N TYR A 193 12.53 4.91 -7.52
CA TYR A 193 12.03 3.72 -8.24
C TYR A 193 11.97 3.88 -9.76
N ARG A 194 12.94 4.57 -10.37
CA ARG A 194 13.02 4.75 -11.84
C ARG A 194 12.91 3.44 -12.63
N GLY A 195 13.32 2.31 -12.04
CA GLY A 195 13.18 0.98 -12.62
C GLY A 195 11.74 0.53 -12.88
N LEU A 196 10.72 1.16 -12.29
CA LEU A 196 9.31 0.88 -12.58
C LEU A 196 8.96 1.20 -14.03
N GLY A 197 9.49 2.28 -14.60
CA GLY A 197 9.20 2.74 -15.96
C GLY A 197 9.78 1.89 -17.09
N GLY A 198 10.55 0.83 -16.77
CA GLY A 198 11.25 0.05 -17.79
C GLY A 198 12.45 0.80 -18.41
N ARG A 199 13.35 0.09 -19.09
CA ARG A 199 14.35 0.75 -19.95
C ARG A 199 13.58 1.39 -21.11
N ARG A 200 13.62 2.69 -21.26
CA ARG A 200 13.35 3.32 -22.56
C ARG A 200 14.30 2.61 -23.55
N ARG A 201 13.77 1.83 -24.47
CA ARG A 201 14.55 1.46 -25.65
C ARG A 201 14.95 2.78 -26.29
N SER A 202 16.23 3.14 -26.18
CA SER A 202 16.80 4.18 -27.02
C SER A 202 16.51 3.75 -28.44
N ARG A 203 15.59 4.41 -29.13
CA ARG A 203 15.52 4.35 -30.59
C ARG A 203 16.85 4.97 -31.05
N LEU A 204 17.82 4.12 -31.36
CA LEU A 204 18.94 4.51 -32.21
C LEU A 204 18.31 4.95 -33.54
N ARG A 205 18.45 6.22 -33.83
CA ARG A 205 18.24 6.77 -35.18
C ARG A 205 19.44 6.41 -36.03
#